data_3edf17098a09679d74f5bbca2fafcb44
#
_entry.id   3edf17098a09679d74f5bbca2fafcb44
#
_cell.length_a   1.000
_cell.length_b   1.000
_cell.length_c   1.000
_cell.angle_alpha   90.00
_cell.angle_beta   90.00
_cell.angle_gamma   90.00
#
_symmetry.space_group_name_H-M   'P 1'
#
loop_
_entity.id
_entity.type
_entity.pdbx_description
1 polymer ?
#
loop_
_entity_poly.entity_id
_entity_poly.type
_entity_poly.pdbx_seq_one_letter_code
_entity_poly.pdbx_strand_id
1 'polypeptide(L)'
;MLDQEAIQKLIPHRPPMLLLDEVTSQTDDQLIARKTFRAEEFFFQGHYPDHPIVPGVILCEACMQAGAVLLYKFSSGQGVPVATRLNEVKFKRMVHPGDTIQLEVMLNERLAEAFYLTGKITCDGKLCARLDFACTMAEPA
;
A
#
# COMPACT_ATOMS: atom_id res chain seq x y z
N MET A 1 -9.25 -4.06 13.59
CA MET A 1 -9.21 -4.79 12.32
C MET A 1 -10.16 -4.20 11.32
N LEU A 2 -9.74 -4.04 10.10
CA LEU A 2 -10.55 -3.43 9.05
C LEU A 2 -10.69 -4.40 7.90
N ASP A 3 -11.94 -4.65 7.47
CA ASP A 3 -12.21 -5.35 6.23
C ASP A 3 -12.19 -4.35 5.07
N GLN A 4 -12.40 -4.84 3.85
CA GLN A 4 -12.32 -3.99 2.67
C GLN A 4 -13.38 -2.89 2.67
N GLU A 5 -14.57 -3.18 3.18
CA GLU A 5 -15.63 -2.17 3.29
C GLU A 5 -15.21 -1.03 4.22
N ALA A 6 -14.61 -1.36 5.38
CA ALA A 6 -14.13 -0.36 6.32
C ALA A 6 -12.97 0.45 5.73
N ILE A 7 -12.07 -0.20 5.00
CA ILE A 7 -10.97 0.48 4.32
C ILE A 7 -11.50 1.52 3.33
N GLN A 8 -12.53 1.18 2.57
CA GLN A 8 -13.12 2.09 1.59
C GLN A 8 -13.74 3.35 2.20
N LYS A 9 -14.02 3.33 3.49
CA LYS A 9 -14.51 4.51 4.21
C LYS A 9 -13.37 5.47 4.55
N LEU A 10 -12.13 5.00 4.51
CA LEU A 10 -10.97 5.78 4.92
C LEU A 10 -10.17 6.31 3.74
N ILE A 11 -10.14 5.58 2.63
CA ILE A 11 -9.38 5.99 1.44
C ILE A 11 -10.29 5.99 0.22
N PRO A 12 -10.00 6.84 -0.78
CA PRO A 12 -10.87 6.96 -1.96
C PRO A 12 -10.70 5.86 -3.00
N HIS A 13 -9.70 5.02 -2.84
CA HIS A 13 -9.40 3.94 -3.79
C HIS A 13 -10.54 2.95 -3.86
N ARG A 14 -10.82 2.44 -5.07
CA ARG A 14 -11.91 1.48 -5.31
C ARG A 14 -11.41 0.38 -6.24
N PRO A 15 -12.04 -0.81 -6.22
CA PRO A 15 -11.69 -1.81 -7.22
C PRO A 15 -11.83 -1.24 -8.63
N PRO A 16 -10.94 -1.57 -9.56
CA PRO A 16 -9.89 -2.58 -9.44
C PRO A 16 -8.55 -2.05 -8.89
N MET A 17 -8.44 -0.76 -8.53
CA MET A 17 -7.20 -0.19 -8.00
C MET A 17 -7.01 -0.38 -6.51
N LEU A 18 -8.03 -0.76 -5.77
CA LEU A 18 -7.88 -1.03 -4.33
C LEU A 18 -7.05 -2.29 -4.12
N LEU A 19 -5.92 -2.16 -3.46
CA LEU A 19 -4.93 -3.23 -3.32
C LEU A 19 -4.76 -3.72 -1.87
N LEU A 20 -5.77 -3.50 -1.05
CA LEU A 20 -5.79 -3.97 0.34
C LEU A 20 -7.03 -4.82 0.55
N ASP A 21 -6.85 -6.02 1.11
CA ASP A 21 -7.98 -6.87 1.48
C ASP A 21 -8.41 -6.61 2.92
N GLU A 22 -7.43 -6.43 3.82
CA GLU A 22 -7.73 -6.16 5.23
C GLU A 22 -6.56 -5.46 5.90
N VAL A 23 -6.86 -4.76 6.99
CA VAL A 23 -5.87 -4.25 7.93
C VAL A 23 -5.95 -5.14 9.16
N THR A 24 -4.83 -5.77 9.52
CA THR A 24 -4.79 -6.73 10.63
C THR A 24 -4.34 -6.10 11.93
N SER A 25 -3.61 -4.98 11.87
CA SER A 25 -3.07 -4.34 13.06
C SER A 25 -2.77 -2.88 12.77
N GLN A 26 -3.00 -2.01 13.75
CA GLN A 26 -2.67 -0.60 13.62
C GLN A 26 -2.34 -0.02 14.98
N THR A 27 -1.24 0.73 15.02
CA THR A 27 -0.88 1.58 16.16
C THR A 27 -0.82 3.03 15.67
N ASP A 28 -0.32 3.94 16.52
CA ASP A 28 -0.24 5.35 16.11
C ASP A 28 0.70 5.58 14.93
N ASP A 29 1.73 4.76 14.79
CA ASP A 29 2.77 4.96 13.79
C ASP A 29 3.03 3.74 12.90
N GLN A 30 2.27 2.65 13.04
CA GLN A 30 2.49 1.44 12.26
C GLN A 30 1.16 0.81 11.86
N LEU A 31 1.14 0.24 10.67
CA LEU A 31 -0.04 -0.47 10.17
C LEU A 31 0.42 -1.72 9.44
N ILE A 32 -0.29 -2.82 9.67
CA ILE A 32 -0.08 -4.08 8.95
C ILE A 32 -1.35 -4.41 8.19
N ALA A 33 -1.20 -4.65 6.90
CA ALA A 33 -2.30 -4.99 6.01
C ALA A 33 -1.96 -6.24 5.20
N ARG A 34 -2.95 -6.79 4.52
CA ARG A 34 -2.79 -7.98 3.69
C ARG A 34 -3.51 -7.81 2.36
N LYS A 35 -2.96 -8.45 1.33
CA LYS A 35 -3.55 -8.54 0.01
C LYS A 35 -3.25 -9.91 -0.57
N THR A 36 -4.28 -10.61 -1.03
CA THR A 36 -4.13 -11.82 -1.83
C THR A 36 -4.36 -11.45 -3.29
N PHE A 37 -3.37 -11.73 -4.13
CA PHE A 37 -3.48 -11.44 -5.57
C PHE A 37 -4.21 -12.56 -6.27
N ARG A 38 -5.24 -12.19 -7.03
CA ARG A 38 -6.06 -13.13 -7.78
C ARG A 38 -5.65 -13.11 -9.25
N ALA A 39 -5.80 -14.25 -9.91
CA ALA A 39 -5.44 -14.35 -11.31
C ALA A 39 -6.18 -13.36 -12.21
N GLU A 40 -7.37 -12.93 -11.79
CA GLU A 40 -8.22 -11.99 -12.55
C GLU A 40 -7.83 -10.53 -12.41
N GLU A 41 -6.85 -10.20 -11.58
CA GLU A 41 -6.42 -8.81 -11.43
C GLU A 41 -6.00 -8.24 -12.77
N PHE A 42 -6.40 -7.00 -13.04
CA PHE A 42 -6.26 -6.42 -14.38
C PHE A 42 -4.81 -6.36 -14.87
N PHE A 43 -3.84 -6.17 -13.96
CA PHE A 43 -2.44 -6.00 -14.38
C PHE A 43 -1.78 -7.30 -14.81
N PHE A 44 -2.35 -8.47 -14.48
CA PHE A 44 -1.79 -9.73 -14.97
C PHE A 44 -2.06 -9.98 -16.47
N GLN A 45 -3.01 -9.27 -17.05
CA GLN A 45 -3.36 -9.47 -18.45
C GLN A 45 -2.23 -9.09 -19.40
N GLY A 46 -1.42 -8.14 -19.03
CA GLY A 46 -0.31 -7.67 -19.85
C GLY A 46 1.05 -7.72 -19.19
N HIS A 47 1.14 -8.24 -17.97
CA HIS A 47 2.41 -8.27 -17.25
C HIS A 47 2.84 -9.68 -17.00
N TYR A 48 3.25 -10.20 -17.84
CA TYR A 48 3.75 -11.34 -18.69
C TYR A 48 2.68 -12.42 -18.73
N PRO A 49 1.89 -12.46 -19.82
CA PRO A 49 0.76 -13.40 -19.91
C PRO A 49 1.11 -14.87 -19.69
N ASP A 50 2.32 -15.28 -20.09
CA ASP A 50 2.75 -16.67 -19.91
C ASP A 50 3.39 -16.93 -18.54
N HIS A 51 3.85 -15.90 -17.88
CA HIS A 51 4.48 -15.96 -16.55
C HIS A 51 4.03 -14.76 -15.73
N PRO A 52 2.77 -14.73 -15.28
CA PRO A 52 2.25 -13.54 -14.64
C PRO A 52 2.95 -13.25 -13.30
N ILE A 53 3.37 -12.01 -13.14
CA ILE A 53 3.93 -11.51 -11.90
C ILE A 53 3.29 -10.17 -11.58
N VAL A 54 3.23 -9.84 -10.31
CA VAL A 54 2.73 -8.52 -9.89
C VAL A 54 3.77 -7.47 -10.28
N PRO A 55 3.39 -6.43 -11.03
CA PRO A 55 4.33 -5.36 -11.34
C PRO A 55 4.88 -4.72 -10.06
N GLY A 56 6.18 -4.45 -10.04
CA GLY A 56 6.80 -3.83 -8.85
C GLY A 56 6.13 -2.54 -8.45
N VAL A 57 5.68 -1.73 -9.42
CA VAL A 57 4.99 -0.46 -9.13
C VAL A 57 3.65 -0.69 -8.43
N ILE A 58 3.00 -1.83 -8.67
CA ILE A 58 1.75 -2.20 -7.97
C ILE A 58 2.04 -2.51 -6.50
N LEU A 59 3.17 -3.15 -6.22
CA LEU A 59 3.58 -3.40 -4.83
C LEU A 59 3.83 -2.07 -4.11
N CYS A 60 4.46 -1.11 -4.77
CA CYS A 60 4.66 0.23 -4.22
C CYS A 60 3.32 0.92 -3.96
N GLU A 61 2.38 0.82 -4.91
CA GLU A 61 1.05 1.41 -4.76
C GLU A 61 0.31 0.80 -3.57
N ALA A 62 0.39 -0.51 -3.38
CA ALA A 62 -0.23 -1.17 -2.23
C ALA A 62 0.31 -0.61 -0.91
N CYS A 63 1.62 -0.40 -0.81
CA CYS A 63 2.22 0.22 0.38
C CYS A 63 1.71 1.65 0.59
N MET A 64 1.59 2.42 -0.49
CA MET A 64 1.11 3.79 -0.38
C MET A 64 -0.36 3.82 0.04
N GLN A 65 -1.17 2.87 -0.41
CA GLN A 65 -2.55 2.75 0.06
C GLN A 65 -2.61 2.41 1.55
N ALA A 66 -1.77 1.49 2.01
CA ALA A 66 -1.67 1.17 3.43
C ALA A 66 -1.24 2.40 4.23
N GLY A 67 -0.30 3.17 3.70
CA GLY A 67 0.11 4.44 4.30
C GLY A 67 -1.04 5.44 4.36
N ALA A 68 -1.87 5.49 3.34
CA ALA A 68 -3.03 6.39 3.34
C ALA A 68 -4.02 6.03 4.45
N VAL A 69 -4.23 4.73 4.70
CA VAL A 69 -5.08 4.30 5.83
C VAL A 69 -4.46 4.77 7.15
N LEU A 70 -3.15 4.54 7.32
CA LEU A 70 -2.45 4.96 8.54
C LEU A 70 -2.55 6.47 8.77
N LEU A 71 -2.47 7.26 7.71
CA LEU A 71 -2.46 8.72 7.78
C LEU A 71 -3.86 9.35 7.84
N TYR A 72 -4.91 8.54 7.72
CA TYR A 72 -6.27 9.06 7.70
C TYR A 72 -6.58 9.96 8.88
N LYS A 73 -6.09 9.61 10.07
CA LYS A 73 -6.33 10.38 11.29
C LYS A 73 -5.82 11.82 11.23
N PHE A 74 -4.90 12.11 10.30
CA PHE A 74 -4.36 13.47 10.12
C PHE A 74 -5.10 14.25 9.04
N SER A 75 -6.10 13.67 8.38
CA SER A 75 -6.75 14.29 7.22
C SER A 75 -7.74 15.39 7.59
N SER A 76 -8.17 15.48 8.84
CA SER A 76 -9.21 16.41 9.28
C SER A 76 -10.51 16.27 8.48
N GLY A 77 -10.71 15.12 7.85
CA GLY A 77 -11.91 14.82 7.09
C GLY A 77 -11.97 15.45 5.70
N GLN A 78 -10.96 16.21 5.28
CA GLN A 78 -11.02 16.93 4.01
C GLN A 78 -9.90 16.62 3.04
N GLY A 79 -8.73 16.27 3.53
CA GLY A 79 -7.60 15.97 2.66
C GLY A 79 -7.43 14.49 2.45
N VAL A 80 -6.74 14.14 1.38
CA VAL A 80 -6.28 12.77 1.14
C VAL A 80 -4.76 12.76 1.04
N PRO A 81 -4.09 11.73 1.58
CA PRO A 81 -2.64 11.64 1.42
C PRO A 81 -2.31 11.36 -0.04
N VAL A 82 -1.41 12.16 -0.59
CA VAL A 82 -0.89 11.91 -1.94
C VAL A 82 0.61 11.72 -1.84
N ALA A 83 1.13 10.75 -2.58
CA ALA A 83 2.55 10.46 -2.59
C ALA A 83 3.27 11.57 -3.36
N THR A 84 4.34 12.10 -2.75
CA THR A 84 5.16 13.13 -3.38
C THR A 84 6.54 12.62 -3.72
N ARG A 85 6.95 11.48 -3.16
CA ARG A 85 8.30 10.96 -3.33
C ARG A 85 8.36 9.47 -3.07
N LEU A 86 9.10 8.76 -3.92
CA LEU A 86 9.49 7.36 -3.71
C LEU A 86 11.01 7.30 -3.69
N ASN A 87 11.58 6.71 -2.65
CA ASN A 87 13.03 6.58 -2.50
C ASN A 87 13.39 5.18 -2.05
N GLU A 88 14.63 4.78 -2.35
CA GLU A 88 15.19 3.52 -1.86
C GLU A 88 14.28 2.33 -2.13
N VAL A 89 13.71 2.29 -3.32
CA VAL A 89 12.83 1.20 -3.72
C VAL A 89 13.69 0.01 -4.12
N LYS A 90 13.45 -1.12 -3.45
CA LYS A 90 14.19 -2.36 -3.74
C LYS A 90 13.21 -3.50 -3.89
N PHE A 91 13.37 -4.29 -4.96
CA PHE A 91 12.59 -5.48 -5.21
C PHE A 91 13.47 -6.71 -5.04
N LYS A 92 13.06 -7.63 -4.16
CA LYS A 92 13.87 -8.79 -3.77
C LYS A 92 13.31 -10.10 -4.29
N ARG A 93 11.98 -10.21 -4.43
CA ARG A 93 11.30 -11.43 -4.83
C ARG A 93 10.08 -11.08 -5.67
N MET A 94 9.78 -11.95 -6.64
CA MET A 94 8.57 -11.82 -7.43
C MET A 94 7.36 -12.26 -6.63
N VAL A 95 6.22 -11.60 -6.89
CA VAL A 95 4.93 -11.97 -6.31
C VAL A 95 4.05 -12.44 -7.47
N HIS A 96 3.37 -13.56 -7.27
CA HIS A 96 2.60 -14.24 -8.32
C HIS A 96 1.11 -14.27 -7.97
N PRO A 97 0.25 -14.54 -8.97
CA PRO A 97 -1.15 -14.81 -8.68
C PRO A 97 -1.28 -15.93 -7.65
N GLY A 98 -2.17 -15.75 -6.68
CA GLY A 98 -2.36 -16.68 -5.59
C GLY A 98 -1.55 -16.35 -4.34
N ASP A 99 -0.52 -15.53 -4.46
CA ASP A 99 0.28 -15.14 -3.30
C ASP A 99 -0.47 -14.15 -2.42
N THR A 100 -0.30 -14.32 -1.13
CA THR A 100 -0.76 -13.34 -0.13
C THR A 100 0.44 -12.58 0.40
N ILE A 101 0.42 -11.26 0.25
CA ILE A 101 1.48 -10.42 0.80
C ILE A 101 1.01 -9.78 2.10
N GLN A 102 1.97 -9.54 2.98
CA GLN A 102 1.79 -8.70 4.15
C GLN A 102 2.50 -7.37 3.90
N LEU A 103 1.78 -6.30 4.17
CA LEU A 103 2.29 -4.95 4.02
C LEU A 103 2.47 -4.38 5.42
N GLU A 104 3.68 -3.93 5.71
CA GLU A 104 4.00 -3.29 6.98
C GLU A 104 4.45 -1.87 6.68
N VAL A 105 3.69 -0.89 7.13
CA VAL A 105 3.99 0.52 6.88
C VAL A 105 4.22 1.22 8.21
N MET A 106 5.30 1.98 8.27
CA MET A 106 5.69 2.71 9.46
C MET A 106 5.82 4.19 9.15
N LEU A 107 5.17 5.03 9.98
CA LEU A 107 5.37 6.47 9.93
C LEU A 107 6.64 6.79 10.71
N ASN A 108 7.68 7.26 10.02
CA ASN A 108 8.97 7.54 10.62
C ASN A 108 9.05 8.94 11.17
N GLU A 109 8.46 9.91 10.44
CA GLU A 109 8.64 11.31 10.77
C GLU A 109 7.53 12.13 10.13
N ARG A 110 7.16 13.20 10.81
CA ARG A 110 6.25 14.21 10.30
C ARG A 110 6.93 15.56 10.41
N LEU A 111 7.17 16.22 9.27
CA LEU A 111 7.80 17.55 9.22
C LEU A 111 6.91 18.50 8.45
N ALA A 112 6.45 19.56 9.11
CA ALA A 112 5.53 20.51 8.53
C ALA A 112 4.29 19.77 7.98
N GLU A 113 4.07 19.80 6.66
CA GLU A 113 2.94 19.14 6.03
C GLU A 113 3.30 17.80 5.41
N ALA A 114 4.54 17.36 5.58
CA ALA A 114 5.03 16.13 4.95
C ALA A 114 5.10 14.99 5.96
N PHE A 115 4.76 13.79 5.49
CA PHE A 115 4.83 12.54 6.24
C PHE A 115 5.84 11.63 5.55
N TYR A 116 6.74 11.02 6.32
CA TYR A 116 7.81 10.16 5.81
C TYR A 116 7.59 8.75 6.34
N LEU A 117 7.47 7.79 5.42
CA LEU A 117 7.08 6.43 5.75
C LEU A 117 8.04 5.43 5.12
N THR A 118 8.11 4.24 5.75
CA THR A 118 8.79 3.08 5.19
C THR A 118 7.77 1.97 5.03
N GLY A 119 7.77 1.32 3.88
CA GLY A 119 6.95 0.16 3.60
C GLY A 119 7.80 -1.08 3.37
N LYS A 120 7.34 -2.20 3.89
CA LYS A 120 7.93 -3.52 3.65
C LYS A 120 6.84 -4.48 3.22
N ILE A 121 7.16 -5.29 2.23
CA ILE A 121 6.24 -6.29 1.70
C ILE A 121 6.89 -7.65 1.86
N THR A 122 6.21 -8.55 2.55
CA THR A 122 6.68 -9.92 2.72
C THR A 122 5.64 -10.90 2.19
N CYS A 123 6.12 -12.07 1.77
CA CYS A 123 5.28 -13.18 1.35
C CYS A 123 5.88 -14.43 1.99
N ASP A 124 5.07 -15.16 2.75
CA ASP A 124 5.53 -16.32 3.50
C ASP A 124 6.76 -16.01 4.38
N GLY A 125 6.76 -14.83 4.98
CA GLY A 125 7.83 -14.39 5.87
C GLY A 125 9.08 -13.89 5.16
N LYS A 126 9.11 -13.88 3.83
CA LYS A 126 10.29 -13.47 3.06
C LYS A 126 10.07 -12.10 2.44
N LEU A 127 11.09 -11.23 2.53
CA LEU A 127 11.00 -9.88 2.02
C LEU A 127 10.90 -9.89 0.48
N CYS A 128 9.84 -9.28 -0.04
CA CYS A 128 9.63 -9.14 -1.48
C CYS A 128 10.03 -7.77 -1.97
N ALA A 129 9.72 -6.73 -1.19
CA ALA A 129 10.05 -5.36 -1.58
C ALA A 129 10.15 -4.48 -0.34
N ARG A 130 10.87 -3.37 -0.49
CA ARG A 130 11.00 -2.34 0.54
C ARG A 130 11.09 -1.00 -0.16
N LEU A 131 10.46 0.02 0.42
CA LEU A 131 10.52 1.38 -0.12
C LEU A 131 10.37 2.41 0.98
N ASP A 132 10.93 3.59 0.74
CA ASP A 132 10.64 4.79 1.52
C ASP A 132 9.77 5.69 0.65
N PHE A 133 8.80 6.35 1.25
CA PHE A 133 7.96 7.28 0.51
C PHE A 133 7.52 8.44 1.40
N ALA A 134 7.17 9.52 0.74
CA ALA A 134 6.66 10.70 1.42
C ALA A 134 5.30 11.06 0.87
N CYS A 135 4.46 11.60 1.74
CA CYS A 135 3.10 12.04 1.40
C CYS A 135 2.85 13.43 1.95
N THR A 136 1.95 14.14 1.29
CA THR A 136 1.34 15.34 1.85
C THR A 136 -0.18 15.19 1.77
N MET A 137 -0.90 15.94 2.59
CA MET A 137 -2.35 15.99 2.46
C MET A 137 -2.70 16.99 1.37
N ALA A 138 -3.52 16.53 0.42
CA ALA A 138 -4.01 17.38 -0.67
C ALA A 138 -5.53 17.43 -0.64
N GLU A 139 -6.08 18.59 -0.93
CA GLU A 139 -7.53 18.71 -1.05
C GLU A 139 -7.96 18.08 -2.38
N PRO A 140 -9.11 17.40 -2.42
CA PRO A 140 -9.65 16.88 -3.68
C PRO A 140 -9.90 18.03 -4.64
N ALA A 141 -9.49 17.85 -5.89
CA ALA A 141 -9.73 18.86 -6.92
C ALA A 141 -11.21 18.92 -7.28
#